data_aae0db9f638367249350ec463a7a5145
#
_entry.id   aae0db9f638367249350ec463a7a5145
#
_cell.length_a   1.000
_cell.length_b   1.000
_cell.length_c   1.000
_cell.angle_alpha   90.00
_cell.angle_beta   90.00
_cell.angle_gamma   90.00
#
_symmetry.space_group_name_H-M   'P 1'
#
loop_
_entity.id
_entity.type
_entity.pdbx_description
1 polymer ?
#
loop_
_entity_poly.entity_id
_entity_poly.type
_entity_poly.pdbx_seq_one_letter_code
_entity_poly.pdbx_strand_id
1 'polypeptide(L)'
;MAEGAQLIAYEAPLNERIRTFLRLEHLFAQYRHYQRDRSVAGARSMLHTLIDILTLLSKSDYKAEIIKELGEQQANLAKLASRSGVDQHALRYILDEINSALNAMQQLSTQLVGTALRDNEFLLSVQNRFTLPGGTCSFDAPALHHWLSRPMADVQRSLD
;
A
#
# COMPACT_ATOMS: atom_id res chain seq x y z
N MET A 1 20.53 6.18 36.49
CA MET A 1 19.44 6.73 35.69
C MET A 1 18.88 5.56 34.88
N ALA A 2 17.65 5.13 35.17
CA ALA A 2 17.03 4.02 34.48
C ALA A 2 16.65 4.54 33.06
N GLU A 3 17.30 4.01 32.01
CA GLU A 3 16.84 4.16 30.65
C GLU A 3 15.39 3.67 30.59
N GLY A 4 14.48 4.57 30.20
CA GLY A 4 13.07 4.22 30.10
C GLY A 4 12.91 3.04 29.14
N ALA A 5 12.38 1.93 29.65
CA ALA A 5 12.08 0.76 28.85
C ALA A 5 11.15 1.19 27.70
N GLN A 6 11.65 1.13 26.48
CA GLN A 6 10.85 1.40 25.28
C GLN A 6 9.83 0.28 25.13
N LEU A 7 8.55 0.60 25.25
CA LEU A 7 7.48 -0.36 25.04
C LEU A 7 7.44 -0.76 23.56
N ILE A 8 7.49 -2.06 23.30
CA ILE A 8 7.33 -2.63 21.96
C ILE A 8 5.88 -3.09 21.82
N ALA A 9 5.15 -2.49 20.87
CA ALA A 9 3.79 -2.89 20.55
C ALA A 9 3.80 -4.04 19.53
N TYR A 10 2.94 -5.02 19.76
CA TYR A 10 2.70 -6.12 18.81
C TYR A 10 1.25 -6.11 18.36
N GLU A 11 1.03 -6.24 17.05
CA GLU A 11 -0.29 -6.33 16.47
C GLU A 11 -0.64 -7.79 16.19
N ALA A 12 -1.86 -8.20 16.58
CA ALA A 12 -2.38 -9.54 16.31
C ALA A 12 -3.68 -9.42 15.50
N PRO A 13 -3.67 -9.70 14.19
CA PRO A 13 -4.87 -9.64 13.36
C PRO A 13 -5.88 -10.72 13.78
N LEU A 14 -7.12 -10.31 14.04
CA LEU A 14 -8.17 -11.21 14.52
C LEU A 14 -8.77 -12.11 13.44
N ASN A 15 -8.59 -11.75 12.17
CA ASN A 15 -9.06 -12.52 11.02
C ASN A 15 -8.23 -12.20 9.76
N GLU A 16 -8.41 -12.95 8.67
CA GLU A 16 -7.64 -12.79 7.44
C GLU A 16 -7.89 -11.44 6.74
N ARG A 17 -9.08 -10.87 6.85
CA ARG A 17 -9.38 -9.54 6.31
C ARG A 17 -8.54 -8.47 7.00
N ILE A 18 -8.54 -8.43 8.32
CA ILE A 18 -7.71 -7.50 9.10
C ILE A 18 -6.22 -7.73 8.83
N ARG A 19 -5.79 -9.00 8.73
CA ARG A 19 -4.40 -9.32 8.36
C ARG A 19 -4.02 -8.72 7.01
N THR A 20 -4.92 -8.75 6.05
CA THR A 20 -4.69 -8.16 4.73
C THR A 20 -4.61 -6.64 4.78
N PHE A 21 -5.49 -6.00 5.55
CA PHE A 21 -5.45 -4.54 5.72
C PHE A 21 -4.16 -4.08 6.40
N LEU A 22 -3.70 -4.77 7.45
CA LEU A 22 -2.41 -4.49 8.08
C LEU A 22 -1.23 -4.69 7.13
N ARG A 23 -1.27 -5.72 6.27
CA ARG A 23 -0.26 -5.90 5.21
C ARG A 23 -0.25 -4.75 4.20
N LEU A 24 -1.43 -4.30 3.75
CA LEU A 24 -1.54 -3.16 2.85
C LEU A 24 -1.02 -1.88 3.51
N GLU A 25 -1.41 -1.61 4.73
CA GLU A 25 -0.92 -0.46 5.51
C GLU A 25 0.61 -0.46 5.61
N HIS A 26 1.18 -1.63 5.97
CA HIS A 26 2.63 -1.82 6.05
C HIS A 26 3.31 -1.55 4.70
N LEU A 27 2.81 -2.13 3.61
CA LEU A 27 3.37 -1.95 2.27
C LEU A 27 3.27 -0.49 1.82
N PHE A 28 2.15 0.19 2.05
CA PHE A 28 2.03 1.61 1.72
C PHE A 28 2.93 2.49 2.58
N ALA A 29 3.16 2.14 3.85
CA ALA A 29 4.12 2.83 4.71
C ALA A 29 5.56 2.67 4.19
N GLN A 30 5.94 1.46 3.78
CA GLN A 30 7.24 1.18 3.15
C GLN A 30 7.38 1.95 1.83
N TYR A 31 6.37 1.92 0.96
CA TYR A 31 6.40 2.65 -0.32
C TYR A 31 6.67 4.14 -0.09
N ARG A 32 5.91 4.78 0.81
CA ARG A 32 6.11 6.19 1.17
C ARG A 32 7.48 6.47 1.79
N HIS A 33 8.04 5.54 2.52
CA HIS A 33 9.40 5.67 3.06
C HIS A 33 10.44 5.67 1.94
N TYR A 34 10.39 4.69 1.03
CA TYR A 34 11.32 4.58 -0.09
C TYR A 34 11.14 5.67 -1.15
N GLN A 35 9.95 6.22 -1.31
CA GLN A 35 9.71 7.37 -2.19
C GLN A 35 10.54 8.61 -1.79
N ARG A 36 10.90 8.72 -0.52
CA ARG A 36 11.78 9.79 -0.01
C ARG A 36 13.26 9.47 -0.15
N ASP A 37 13.61 8.20 -0.28
CA ASP A 37 14.98 7.74 -0.46
C ASP A 37 15.38 7.85 -1.95
N ARG A 38 16.26 8.80 -2.26
CA ARG A 38 16.74 9.06 -3.62
C ARG A 38 17.96 8.22 -4.01
N SER A 39 18.26 7.18 -3.26
CA SER A 39 19.32 6.23 -3.60
C SER A 39 18.82 5.17 -4.61
N VAL A 40 19.76 4.52 -5.30
CA VAL A 40 19.47 3.37 -6.16
C VAL A 40 18.85 2.21 -5.34
N ALA A 41 19.28 2.05 -4.09
CA ALA A 41 18.74 1.04 -3.19
C ALA A 41 17.29 1.38 -2.82
N GLY A 42 16.98 2.65 -2.53
CA GLY A 42 15.63 3.14 -2.28
C GLY A 42 14.71 2.93 -3.47
N ALA A 43 15.15 3.27 -4.68
CA ALA A 43 14.38 3.06 -5.90
C ALA A 43 14.07 1.57 -6.15
N ARG A 44 15.04 0.68 -5.92
CA ARG A 44 14.85 -0.77 -6.02
C ARG A 44 13.82 -1.27 -4.99
N SER A 45 13.93 -0.81 -3.75
CA SER A 45 13.00 -1.20 -2.68
C SER A 45 11.60 -0.65 -2.93
N MET A 46 11.47 0.58 -3.45
CA MET A 46 10.20 1.18 -3.84
C MET A 46 9.51 0.36 -4.94
N LEU A 47 10.25 -0.03 -5.99
CA LEU A 47 9.74 -0.87 -7.08
C LEU A 47 9.29 -2.26 -6.56
N HIS A 48 10.07 -2.89 -5.67
CA HIS A 48 9.70 -4.15 -5.05
C HIS A 48 8.41 -4.02 -4.26
N THR A 49 8.32 -3.01 -3.40
CA THR A 49 7.12 -2.73 -2.61
C THR A 49 5.88 -2.45 -3.49
N LEU A 50 6.06 -1.74 -4.60
CA LEU A 50 4.97 -1.53 -5.58
C LEU A 50 4.48 -2.85 -6.17
N ILE A 51 5.40 -3.73 -6.57
CA ILE A 51 5.06 -5.05 -7.10
C ILE A 51 4.32 -5.89 -6.05
N ASP A 52 4.72 -5.82 -4.77
CA ASP A 52 4.04 -6.51 -3.67
C ASP A 52 2.61 -5.97 -3.47
N ILE A 53 2.41 -4.64 -3.52
CA ILE A 53 1.09 -4.00 -3.44
C ILE A 53 0.21 -4.49 -4.60
N LEU A 54 0.71 -4.41 -5.85
CA LEU A 54 -0.03 -4.85 -7.03
C LEU A 54 -0.35 -6.35 -6.97
N THR A 55 0.60 -7.17 -6.51
CA THR A 55 0.41 -8.62 -6.34
C THR A 55 -0.65 -8.93 -5.30
N LEU A 56 -0.67 -8.20 -4.19
CA LEU A 56 -1.66 -8.37 -3.15
C LEU A 56 -3.04 -7.96 -3.65
N LEU A 57 -3.15 -6.80 -4.28
CA LEU A 57 -4.41 -6.25 -4.81
C LEU A 57 -4.96 -7.03 -6.01
N SER A 58 -4.12 -7.77 -6.75
CA SER A 58 -4.56 -8.57 -7.89
C SER A 58 -5.19 -9.91 -7.49
N LYS A 59 -4.95 -10.41 -6.27
CA LYS A 59 -5.32 -11.77 -5.85
C LYS A 59 -6.73 -11.93 -5.32
N SER A 60 -7.46 -10.85 -5.03
CA SER A 60 -8.79 -10.94 -4.44
C SER A 60 -9.61 -9.68 -4.63
N ASP A 61 -10.89 -9.76 -4.27
CA ASP A 61 -11.86 -8.67 -4.35
C ASP A 61 -11.70 -7.66 -3.19
N TYR A 62 -10.43 -7.24 -2.92
CA TYR A 62 -10.14 -6.33 -1.82
C TYR A 62 -10.85 -4.99 -1.93
N LYS A 63 -11.13 -4.54 -3.15
CA LYS A 63 -11.93 -3.33 -3.34
C LYS A 63 -13.31 -3.47 -2.70
N ALA A 64 -14.00 -4.56 -2.98
CA ALA A 64 -15.33 -4.81 -2.40
C ALA A 64 -15.25 -4.99 -0.88
N GLU A 65 -14.22 -5.68 -0.39
CA GLU A 65 -14.00 -5.86 1.06
C GLU A 65 -13.72 -4.53 1.77
N ILE A 66 -12.89 -3.66 1.18
CA ILE A 66 -12.60 -2.33 1.74
C ILE A 66 -13.85 -1.45 1.72
N ILE A 67 -14.59 -1.42 0.61
CA ILE A 67 -15.84 -0.64 0.50
C ILE A 67 -16.86 -1.13 1.53
N LYS A 68 -17.00 -2.44 1.70
CA LYS A 68 -17.89 -3.02 2.70
C LYS A 68 -17.50 -2.60 4.12
N GLU A 69 -16.22 -2.73 4.47
CA GLU A 69 -15.73 -2.37 5.81
C GLU A 69 -15.92 -0.88 6.10
N LEU A 70 -15.54 -0.01 5.15
CA LEU A 70 -15.74 1.44 5.29
C LEU A 70 -17.21 1.80 5.46
N GLY A 71 -18.12 1.13 4.71
CA GLY A 71 -19.56 1.33 4.85
C GLY A 71 -20.11 0.87 6.21
N GLU A 72 -19.62 -0.26 6.74
CA GLU A 72 -19.98 -0.75 8.07
C GLU A 72 -19.49 0.22 9.17
N GLN A 73 -18.26 0.73 9.06
CA GLN A 73 -17.71 1.72 9.99
C GLN A 73 -18.47 3.04 9.93
N GLN A 74 -18.80 3.52 8.73
CA GLN A 74 -19.62 4.72 8.54
C GLN A 74 -20.98 4.58 9.23
N ALA A 75 -21.68 3.47 8.99
CA ALA A 75 -22.99 3.23 9.60
C ALA A 75 -22.91 3.13 11.14
N ASN A 76 -21.86 2.54 11.68
CA ASN A 76 -21.65 2.40 13.11
C ASN A 76 -21.33 3.76 13.77
N LEU A 77 -20.46 4.57 13.15
CA LEU A 77 -20.13 5.90 13.63
C LEU A 77 -21.32 6.88 13.53
N ALA A 78 -22.11 6.79 12.46
CA ALA A 78 -23.31 7.62 12.31
C ALA A 78 -24.32 7.42 13.45
N LYS A 79 -24.43 6.23 14.03
CA LYS A 79 -25.28 5.95 15.20
C LYS A 79 -24.83 6.72 16.46
N LEU A 80 -23.56 7.17 16.50
CA LEU A 80 -23.03 7.94 17.62
C LEU A 80 -23.45 9.43 17.57
N ALA A 81 -23.91 9.91 16.40
CA ALA A 81 -24.28 11.33 16.21
C ALA A 81 -25.36 11.84 17.19
N SER A 82 -26.24 10.93 17.62
CA SER A 82 -27.32 11.25 18.57
C SER A 82 -26.96 11.02 20.04
N ARG A 83 -25.74 10.52 20.34
CA ARG A 83 -25.36 10.23 21.73
C ARG A 83 -24.77 11.46 22.41
N SER A 84 -25.16 11.68 23.67
CA SER A 84 -24.56 12.69 24.53
C SER A 84 -23.11 12.29 24.88
N GLY A 85 -22.19 13.27 24.95
CA GLY A 85 -20.78 13.03 25.29
C GLY A 85 -19.87 12.67 24.11
N VAL A 86 -20.40 12.65 22.90
CA VAL A 86 -19.59 12.43 21.69
C VAL A 86 -19.10 13.78 21.15
N ASP A 87 -17.81 13.89 20.85
CA ASP A 87 -17.26 15.04 20.16
C ASP A 87 -17.79 15.07 18.71
N GLN A 88 -18.76 15.94 18.47
CA GLN A 88 -19.42 16.06 17.16
C GLN A 88 -18.49 16.58 16.06
N HIS A 89 -17.44 17.33 16.43
CA HIS A 89 -16.46 17.81 15.44
C HIS A 89 -15.55 16.67 14.99
N ALA A 90 -15.00 15.91 15.93
CA ALA A 90 -14.20 14.74 15.63
C ALA A 90 -14.98 13.67 14.85
N LEU A 91 -16.25 13.44 15.22
CA LEU A 91 -17.12 12.50 14.52
C LEU A 91 -17.34 12.90 13.06
N ARG A 92 -17.67 14.18 12.81
CA ARG A 92 -17.85 14.69 11.43
C ARG A 92 -16.56 14.54 10.61
N TYR A 93 -15.43 14.92 11.17
CA TYR A 93 -14.13 14.78 10.51
C TYR A 93 -13.89 13.32 10.05
N ILE A 94 -14.10 12.35 10.94
CA ILE A 94 -13.90 10.93 10.62
C ILE A 94 -14.91 10.46 9.55
N LEU A 95 -16.17 10.89 9.63
CA LEU A 95 -17.18 10.53 8.62
C LEU A 95 -16.85 11.11 7.24
N ASP A 96 -16.31 12.32 7.19
CA ASP A 96 -15.89 12.97 5.94
C ASP A 96 -14.67 12.25 5.33
N GLU A 97 -13.71 11.82 6.15
CA GLU A 97 -12.57 10.98 5.72
C GLU A 97 -13.05 9.64 5.14
N ILE A 98 -14.00 8.98 5.81
CA ILE A 98 -14.57 7.71 5.31
C ILE A 98 -15.31 7.93 3.99
N ASN A 99 -16.09 8.99 3.85
CA ASN A 99 -16.79 9.34 2.61
C ASN A 99 -15.80 9.58 1.47
N SER A 100 -14.72 10.30 1.74
CA SER A 100 -13.64 10.58 0.79
C SER A 100 -12.98 9.29 0.31
N ALA A 101 -12.65 8.40 1.25
CA ALA A 101 -12.06 7.10 0.96
C ALA A 101 -13.01 6.20 0.15
N LEU A 102 -14.31 6.16 0.49
CA LEU A 102 -15.33 5.41 -0.27
C LEU A 102 -15.43 5.90 -1.71
N ASN A 103 -15.47 7.22 -1.93
CA ASN A 103 -15.52 7.80 -3.26
C ASN A 103 -14.27 7.46 -4.07
N ALA A 104 -13.08 7.56 -3.47
CA ALA A 104 -11.83 7.17 -4.12
C ALA A 104 -11.81 5.68 -4.49
N MET A 105 -12.24 4.80 -3.59
CA MET A 105 -12.31 3.37 -3.85
C MET A 105 -13.33 3.01 -4.94
N GLN A 106 -14.47 3.72 -5.02
CA GLN A 106 -15.46 3.50 -6.09
C GLN A 106 -14.91 3.88 -7.47
N GLN A 107 -14.12 4.95 -7.54
CA GLN A 107 -13.49 5.42 -8.79
C GLN A 107 -12.31 4.54 -9.22
N LEU A 108 -11.69 3.82 -8.30
CA LEU A 108 -10.57 2.93 -8.62
C LEU A 108 -11.04 1.80 -9.54
N SER A 109 -10.44 1.69 -10.72
CA SER A 109 -10.70 0.56 -11.61
C SER A 109 -9.97 -0.70 -11.12
N THR A 110 -10.72 -1.71 -10.68
CA THR A 110 -10.15 -3.03 -10.31
C THR A 110 -9.49 -3.71 -11.50
N GLN A 111 -9.99 -3.46 -12.69
CA GLN A 111 -9.41 -3.99 -13.92
C GLN A 111 -8.01 -3.40 -14.15
N LEU A 112 -7.82 -2.10 -13.94
CA LEU A 112 -6.50 -1.46 -14.07
C LEU A 112 -5.49 -2.03 -13.08
N VAL A 113 -5.88 -2.26 -11.82
CA VAL A 113 -4.98 -2.85 -10.82
C VAL A 113 -4.62 -4.31 -11.18
N GLY A 114 -5.62 -5.10 -11.61
CA GLY A 114 -5.39 -6.51 -11.98
C GLY A 114 -4.57 -6.69 -13.26
N THR A 115 -4.62 -5.72 -14.17
CA THR A 115 -3.88 -5.75 -15.44
C THR A 115 -2.52 -5.04 -15.36
N ALA A 116 -2.37 -4.05 -14.49
CA ALA A 116 -1.16 -3.22 -14.41
C ALA A 116 0.13 -4.04 -14.27
N LEU A 117 0.11 -5.08 -13.43
CA LEU A 117 1.25 -5.97 -13.28
C LEU A 117 1.39 -6.95 -14.45
N ARG A 118 0.27 -7.52 -14.92
CA ARG A 118 0.26 -8.55 -15.96
C ARG A 118 0.56 -8.02 -17.35
N ASP A 119 0.09 -6.81 -17.66
CA ASP A 119 0.23 -6.19 -18.98
C ASP A 119 1.51 -5.35 -19.11
N ASN A 120 2.27 -5.20 -18.01
CA ASN A 120 3.54 -4.50 -18.00
C ASN A 120 4.71 -5.50 -17.97
N GLU A 121 5.31 -5.74 -19.14
CA GLU A 121 6.43 -6.70 -19.29
C GLU A 121 7.61 -6.40 -18.37
N PHE A 122 7.91 -5.11 -18.14
CA PHE A 122 8.99 -4.71 -17.24
C PHE A 122 8.68 -5.15 -15.80
N LEU A 123 7.50 -4.80 -15.27
CA LEU A 123 7.11 -5.17 -13.91
C LEU A 123 7.04 -6.69 -13.73
N LEU A 124 6.50 -7.40 -14.72
CA LEU A 124 6.42 -8.86 -14.69
C LEU A 124 7.81 -9.51 -14.69
N SER A 125 8.73 -9.03 -15.56
CA SER A 125 10.10 -9.54 -15.61
C SER A 125 10.84 -9.31 -14.30
N VAL A 126 10.69 -8.11 -13.71
CA VAL A 126 11.31 -7.76 -12.42
C VAL A 126 10.72 -8.59 -11.29
N GLN A 127 9.40 -8.79 -11.25
CA GLN A 127 8.74 -9.65 -10.26
C GLN A 127 9.33 -11.06 -10.26
N ASN A 128 9.50 -11.66 -11.44
CA ASN A 128 10.07 -12.99 -11.57
C ASN A 128 11.53 -13.06 -11.06
N ARG A 129 12.29 -11.96 -11.21
CA ARG A 129 13.69 -11.89 -10.74
C ARG A 129 13.80 -11.67 -9.24
N PHE A 130 12.87 -10.98 -8.61
CA PHE A 130 12.85 -10.81 -7.15
C PHE A 130 12.65 -12.12 -6.40
N THR A 131 12.07 -13.14 -7.02
CA THR A 131 11.91 -14.46 -6.40
C THR A 131 13.20 -15.29 -6.40
N LEU A 132 14.21 -14.90 -7.19
CA LEU A 132 15.48 -15.63 -7.33
C LEU A 132 16.55 -14.98 -6.46
N PRO A 133 17.30 -15.73 -5.65
CA PRO A 133 18.46 -15.20 -4.93
C PRO A 133 19.47 -14.57 -5.91
N GLY A 134 19.73 -13.26 -5.75
CA GLY A 134 20.63 -12.53 -6.65
C GLY A 134 20.06 -12.23 -8.04
N GLY A 135 18.83 -12.63 -8.36
CA GLY A 135 18.24 -12.50 -9.71
C GLY A 135 18.04 -11.05 -10.21
N THR A 136 18.32 -10.05 -9.37
CA THR A 136 18.29 -8.62 -9.75
C THR A 136 19.66 -8.06 -10.09
N CYS A 137 20.69 -8.90 -10.27
CA CYS A 137 22.00 -8.45 -10.77
C CYS A 137 21.90 -7.99 -12.24
N SER A 138 22.88 -7.21 -12.68
CA SER A 138 22.81 -6.50 -13.97
C SER A 138 22.69 -7.42 -15.19
N PHE A 139 23.31 -8.61 -15.13
CA PHE A 139 23.25 -9.57 -16.25
C PHE A 139 21.95 -10.38 -16.28
N ASP A 140 21.31 -10.63 -15.12
CA ASP A 140 20.03 -11.36 -15.02
C ASP A 140 18.82 -10.45 -15.25
N ALA A 141 18.94 -9.17 -14.89
CA ALA A 141 17.89 -8.17 -15.02
C ALA A 141 18.39 -6.91 -15.74
N PRO A 142 18.79 -7.00 -17.03
CA PRO A 142 19.36 -5.85 -17.75
C PRO A 142 18.36 -4.67 -17.88
N ALA A 143 17.07 -4.94 -18.01
CA ALA A 143 16.03 -3.90 -18.05
C ALA A 143 15.94 -3.14 -16.72
N LEU A 144 16.01 -3.84 -15.58
CA LEU A 144 16.06 -3.23 -14.26
C LEU A 144 17.34 -2.41 -14.07
N HIS A 145 18.48 -2.94 -14.51
CA HIS A 145 19.75 -2.24 -14.46
C HIS A 145 19.71 -0.93 -15.27
N HIS A 146 19.20 -1.00 -16.50
CA HIS A 146 19.01 0.19 -17.34
C HIS A 146 18.07 1.21 -16.66
N TRP A 147 16.93 0.76 -16.14
CA TRP A 147 15.97 1.62 -15.44
C TRP A 147 16.60 2.33 -14.23
N LEU A 148 17.35 1.61 -13.39
CA LEU A 148 18.06 2.15 -12.22
C LEU A 148 19.23 3.08 -12.58
N SER A 149 19.75 3.01 -13.82
CA SER A 149 20.83 3.88 -14.31
C SER A 149 20.33 5.23 -14.82
N ARG A 150 19.02 5.43 -14.90
CA ARG A 150 18.42 6.72 -15.30
C ARG A 150 18.56 7.77 -14.19
N PRO A 151 18.43 9.08 -14.50
CA PRO A 151 18.33 10.11 -13.47
C PRO A 151 17.24 9.76 -12.44
N MET A 152 17.56 9.87 -11.15
CA MET A 152 16.66 9.40 -10.08
C MET A 152 15.30 10.11 -10.10
N ALA A 153 15.23 11.37 -10.55
CA ALA A 153 13.97 12.09 -10.71
C ALA A 153 13.05 11.42 -11.77
N ASP A 154 13.62 10.83 -12.83
CA ASP A 154 12.84 10.13 -13.86
C ASP A 154 12.44 8.74 -13.41
N VAL A 155 13.31 8.07 -12.64
CA VAL A 155 13.00 6.79 -12.00
C VAL A 155 11.80 6.93 -11.06
N GLN A 156 11.83 7.91 -10.17
CA GLN A 156 10.72 8.15 -9.24
C GLN A 156 9.42 8.53 -9.96
N ARG A 157 9.49 9.46 -10.93
CA ARG A 157 8.30 9.85 -11.71
C ARG A 157 7.64 8.69 -12.47
N SER A 158 8.41 7.66 -12.84
CA SER A 158 7.86 6.49 -13.52
C SER A 158 7.11 5.52 -12.60
N LEU A 159 7.17 5.72 -11.28
CA LEU A 159 6.49 4.92 -10.25
C LEU A 159 5.33 5.69 -9.59
N ASP A 160 5.25 7.01 -9.74
CA ASP A 160 4.13 7.85 -9.28
C ASP A 160 2.92 7.71 -10.22
#